data_7b604ed8127fe248ded8103ecc358097
#
_entry.id   7b604ed8127fe248ded8103ecc358097
#
_cell.length_a   1.000
_cell.length_b   1.000
_cell.length_c   1.000
_cell.angle_alpha   90.00
_cell.angle_beta   90.00
_cell.angle_gamma   90.00
#
_symmetry.space_group_name_H-M   'P 1'
#
loop_
_entity.id
_entity.type
_entity.pdbx_description
1 polymer ?
#
loop_
_entity_poly.entity_id
_entity_poly.type
_entity_poly.pdbx_seq_one_letter_code
_entity_poly.pdbx_strand_id
1 'polypeptide(L)'
;WKLIGIDKNNWRIKLAAFPRNAFETISEGNFSSSNTLKKRSSYFVDLKKNIALANLPNVKKNKFYVVIDPGHGGPDSGAVGIGGLRETDVVLDVSKIVSNILNKKGVKVKMTRTNEIDLDLGPRVSMANNSKADIFVSIHANASVGKKKYINGLETFYYSGWKGRLLAEKIQKQIIKVSPGSPDRGVRRGSYFVIKQTNMPAVLVEIGFVTGRLDGTRLSKDMHRERIAYAIARGILEYLERIG
;
A
#
# COMPACT_ATOMS: atom_id res chain seq x y z
N TRP A 1 9.68 15.08 20.66
CA TRP A 1 9.35 13.75 21.18
C TRP A 1 10.62 12.93 21.22
N LYS A 2 11.02 12.44 22.37
CA LYS A 2 12.18 11.56 22.53
C LYS A 2 11.70 10.26 23.16
N LEU A 3 11.91 9.14 22.47
CA LEU A 3 11.67 7.81 23.02
C LEU A 3 12.78 7.51 24.06
N ILE A 4 12.44 7.30 25.33
CA ILE A 4 13.45 7.19 26.39
C ILE A 4 13.70 5.74 26.83
N GLY A 5 13.05 4.76 26.28
CA GLY A 5 13.38 3.35 26.54
C GLY A 5 12.18 2.41 26.56
N ILE A 6 12.44 1.15 26.28
CA ILE A 6 11.50 0.03 26.40
C ILE A 6 12.05 -0.89 27.51
N ASP A 7 11.35 -0.96 28.63
CA ASP A 7 11.62 -1.99 29.64
C ASP A 7 10.99 -3.31 29.17
N LYS A 8 11.83 -4.34 28.99
CA LYS A 8 11.42 -5.65 28.47
C LYS A 8 10.48 -6.44 29.39
N ASN A 9 10.36 -6.05 30.66
CA ASN A 9 9.59 -6.79 31.68
C ASN A 9 8.28 -6.11 32.09
N ASN A 10 8.10 -4.85 31.75
CA ASN A 10 6.88 -4.11 32.03
C ASN A 10 6.56 -3.22 30.81
N TRP A 11 5.60 -3.58 30.00
CA TRP A 11 5.14 -2.86 28.82
C TRP A 11 4.69 -1.41 29.07
N ARG A 12 5.57 -0.60 29.66
CA ARG A 12 5.35 0.82 29.94
C ARG A 12 6.15 1.66 28.96
N ILE A 13 5.45 2.33 28.07
CA ILE A 13 6.05 3.36 27.21
C ILE A 13 6.07 4.65 28.04
N LYS A 14 7.26 5.09 28.48
CA LYS A 14 7.44 6.45 29.02
C LYS A 14 7.53 7.42 27.84
N LEU A 15 6.46 8.18 27.61
CA LEU A 15 6.45 9.32 26.69
C LEU A 15 6.66 10.60 27.55
N ALA A 16 7.79 11.25 27.39
CA ALA A 16 7.99 12.60 27.94
C ALA A 16 7.29 13.63 27.05
N ALA A 17 6.27 14.25 27.60
CA ALA A 17 5.45 15.36 27.11
C ALA A 17 4.03 15.02 26.64
N PHE A 18 3.18 14.66 27.61
CA PHE A 18 1.74 14.93 27.55
C PHE A 18 1.41 16.04 28.57
N PRO A 19 0.44 16.95 28.31
CA PRO A 19 -0.07 17.84 29.34
C PRO A 19 -0.61 16.99 30.50
N ARG A 20 -0.34 17.40 31.75
CA ARG A 20 -0.71 16.67 32.98
C ARG A 20 -2.18 16.24 33.05
N ASN A 21 -3.07 17.02 32.49
CA ASN A 21 -4.52 16.76 32.45
C ASN A 21 -4.97 15.62 31.53
N ALA A 22 -4.11 15.07 30.65
CA ALA A 22 -4.46 13.91 29.84
C ALA A 22 -4.31 12.56 30.58
N PHE A 23 -3.70 12.54 31.76
CA PHE A 23 -3.46 11.34 32.56
C PHE A 23 -4.39 11.17 33.75
N GLU A 24 -4.96 12.25 34.30
CA GLU A 24 -5.81 12.21 35.48
C GLU A 24 -7.15 11.52 35.28
N THR A 25 -7.63 11.40 34.05
CA THR A 25 -8.89 10.72 33.72
C THR A 25 -8.77 9.19 33.57
N ILE A 26 -7.57 8.61 33.78
CA ILE A 26 -7.32 7.18 33.52
C ILE A 26 -7.03 6.37 34.82
N SER A 27 -6.85 7.03 35.98
CA SER A 27 -6.31 6.38 37.17
C SER A 27 -7.34 5.81 38.15
N GLU A 28 -8.63 6.12 38.06
CA GLU A 28 -9.62 5.65 39.05
C GLU A 28 -10.91 5.13 38.39
N GLY A 29 -10.86 3.95 37.83
CA GLY A 29 -12.04 3.21 37.40
C GLY A 29 -11.82 1.72 37.57
N ASN A 30 -12.61 1.08 38.42
CA ASN A 30 -12.71 -0.38 38.54
C ASN A 30 -13.10 -0.98 37.18
N PHE A 31 -12.14 -1.61 36.45
CA PHE A 31 -12.30 -2.13 35.11
C PHE A 31 -12.70 -3.60 35.15
N SER A 32 -13.98 -3.88 35.13
CA SER A 32 -14.49 -5.19 34.80
C SER A 32 -15.48 -5.09 33.65
N SER A 33 -15.03 -5.13 32.42
CA SER A 33 -15.82 -5.61 31.28
C SER A 33 -14.97 -5.73 30.00
N SER A 34 -15.30 -6.74 29.19
CA SER A 34 -14.69 -7.02 27.88
C SER A 34 -14.77 -5.85 26.87
N ASN A 35 -15.71 -4.93 27.06
CA ASN A 35 -15.90 -3.73 26.23
C ASN A 35 -14.81 -2.67 26.44
N THR A 36 -14.22 -2.59 27.62
CA THR A 36 -13.15 -1.62 27.91
C THR A 36 -11.81 -2.05 27.30
N LEU A 37 -11.53 -3.35 27.25
CA LEU A 37 -10.34 -3.91 26.60
C LEU A 37 -10.43 -3.71 25.07
N LYS A 38 -11.61 -3.89 24.45
CA LYS A 38 -11.83 -3.63 23.03
C LYS A 38 -11.64 -2.14 22.70
N LYS A 39 -12.16 -1.22 23.51
CA LYS A 39 -11.95 0.25 23.32
C LYS A 39 -10.48 0.65 23.45
N ARG A 40 -9.73 0.09 24.41
CA ARG A 40 -8.29 0.34 24.55
C ARG A 40 -7.51 -0.20 23.36
N SER A 41 -7.81 -1.42 22.92
CA SER A 41 -7.16 -2.02 21.74
C SER A 41 -7.38 -1.18 20.48
N SER A 42 -8.61 -0.71 20.23
CA SER A 42 -8.91 0.17 19.08
C SER A 42 -8.14 1.50 19.17
N TYR A 43 -8.09 2.12 20.33
CA TYR A 43 -7.36 3.39 20.54
C TYR A 43 -5.86 3.25 20.23
N PHE A 44 -5.20 2.18 20.68
CA PHE A 44 -3.79 1.93 20.38
C PHE A 44 -3.54 1.63 18.91
N VAL A 45 -4.45 0.93 18.25
CA VAL A 45 -4.37 0.67 16.80
C VAL A 45 -4.51 1.98 16.03
N ASP A 46 -5.45 2.84 16.40
CA ASP A 46 -5.66 4.13 15.76
C ASP A 46 -4.49 5.09 16.00
N LEU A 47 -3.91 5.09 17.21
CA LEU A 47 -2.72 5.87 17.50
C LEU A 47 -1.52 5.44 16.67
N LYS A 48 -1.27 4.13 16.51
CA LYS A 48 -0.21 3.60 15.63
C LYS A 48 -0.43 3.99 14.18
N LYS A 49 -1.66 3.91 13.68
CA LYS A 49 -2.01 4.33 12.30
C LYS A 49 -1.80 5.83 12.10
N ASN A 50 -2.16 6.66 13.07
CA ASN A 50 -1.96 8.11 13.00
C ASN A 50 -0.47 8.50 13.05
N ILE A 51 0.34 7.85 13.89
CA ILE A 51 1.81 8.04 13.92
C ILE A 51 2.43 7.63 12.59
N ALA A 52 1.98 6.50 12.01
CA ALA A 52 2.46 6.06 10.71
C ALA A 52 2.13 7.09 9.61
N LEU A 53 0.92 7.62 9.59
CA LEU A 53 0.51 8.66 8.63
C LEU A 53 1.31 9.96 8.80
N ALA A 54 1.62 10.36 10.03
CA ALA A 54 2.43 11.55 10.31
C ALA A 54 3.85 11.46 9.72
N ASN A 55 4.40 10.24 9.63
CA ASN A 55 5.74 9.98 9.08
C ASN A 55 5.78 9.89 7.53
N LEU A 56 4.65 10.05 6.85
CA LEU A 56 4.61 10.11 5.40
C LEU A 56 4.93 11.52 4.89
N PRO A 57 5.54 11.65 3.69
CA PRO A 57 5.76 12.95 3.06
C PRO A 57 4.48 13.78 2.98
N ASN A 58 4.63 15.09 3.09
CA ASN A 58 3.52 16.03 2.95
C ASN A 58 3.51 16.60 1.54
N VAL A 59 2.35 16.60 0.92
CA VAL A 59 2.13 17.22 -0.39
C VAL A 59 1.08 18.31 -0.26
N LYS A 60 1.10 19.28 -1.16
CA LYS A 60 0.10 20.35 -1.17
C LYS A 60 -1.28 19.73 -1.37
N LYS A 61 -2.19 19.99 -0.42
CA LYS A 61 -3.55 19.46 -0.41
C LYS A 61 -4.28 19.79 -1.71
N ASN A 62 -4.96 18.79 -2.29
CA ASN A 62 -5.74 18.87 -3.53
C ASN A 62 -4.96 19.31 -4.78
N LYS A 63 -3.62 19.33 -4.73
CA LYS A 63 -2.78 19.65 -5.88
C LYS A 63 -2.73 18.50 -6.89
N PHE A 64 -2.67 17.28 -6.40
CA PHE A 64 -2.43 16.10 -7.23
C PHE A 64 -3.65 15.19 -7.33
N TYR A 65 -3.77 14.54 -8.50
CA TYR A 65 -4.79 13.55 -8.78
C TYR A 65 -4.14 12.24 -9.23
N VAL A 66 -4.42 11.16 -8.53
CA VAL A 66 -3.83 9.83 -8.74
C VAL A 66 -4.91 8.84 -9.14
N VAL A 67 -4.65 8.04 -10.16
CA VAL A 67 -5.47 6.86 -10.46
C VAL A 67 -4.78 5.61 -9.94
N ILE A 68 -5.48 4.85 -9.10
CA ILE A 68 -5.05 3.54 -8.61
C ILE A 68 -5.88 2.48 -9.34
N ASP A 69 -5.20 1.53 -9.93
CA ASP A 69 -5.79 0.47 -10.74
C ASP A 69 -5.54 -0.91 -10.11
N PRO A 70 -6.50 -1.47 -9.36
CA PRO A 70 -6.40 -2.87 -8.94
C PRO A 70 -6.52 -3.78 -10.16
N GLY A 71 -5.50 -4.58 -10.46
CA GLY A 71 -5.53 -5.53 -11.56
C GLY A 71 -6.67 -6.53 -11.45
N HIS A 72 -7.04 -7.17 -12.58
CA HIS A 72 -8.08 -8.22 -12.64
C HIS A 72 -9.46 -7.76 -12.18
N GLY A 73 -10.34 -8.69 -11.85
CA GLY A 73 -11.69 -8.42 -11.31
C GLY A 73 -12.79 -9.22 -12.01
N GLY A 74 -13.93 -9.39 -11.33
CA GLY A 74 -15.05 -10.17 -11.85
C GLY A 74 -14.68 -11.64 -12.07
N PRO A 75 -14.88 -12.20 -13.30
CA PRO A 75 -14.51 -13.58 -13.61
C PRO A 75 -13.00 -13.78 -13.71
N ASP A 76 -12.22 -12.72 -13.95
CA ASP A 76 -10.76 -12.76 -13.95
C ASP A 76 -10.20 -12.70 -12.53
N SER A 77 -9.93 -13.88 -11.96
CA SER A 77 -9.32 -13.97 -10.64
C SER A 77 -7.85 -13.52 -10.60
N GLY A 78 -7.23 -13.28 -11.74
CA GLY A 78 -5.77 -13.22 -11.84
C GLY A 78 -5.15 -14.55 -11.47
N ALA A 79 -3.92 -14.54 -11.02
CA ALA A 79 -3.24 -15.73 -10.55
C ALA A 79 -3.87 -16.27 -9.25
N VAL A 80 -3.91 -17.61 -9.15
CA VAL A 80 -4.31 -18.31 -7.92
C VAL A 80 -3.08 -18.96 -7.31
N GLY A 81 -2.71 -18.46 -6.14
CA GLY A 81 -1.51 -18.81 -5.42
C GLY A 81 -1.69 -19.88 -4.34
N ILE A 82 -0.80 -19.86 -3.36
CA ILE A 82 -0.76 -20.82 -2.25
C ILE A 82 -2.05 -20.69 -1.41
N GLY A 83 -2.67 -21.82 -1.09
CA GLY A 83 -3.88 -21.85 -0.26
C GLY A 83 -5.12 -21.25 -0.93
N GLY A 84 -5.14 -21.13 -2.25
CA GLY A 84 -6.25 -20.54 -2.98
C GLY A 84 -6.25 -19.01 -2.99
N LEU A 85 -5.13 -18.36 -2.62
CA LEU A 85 -4.99 -16.92 -2.59
C LEU A 85 -5.18 -16.33 -4.00
N ARG A 86 -6.25 -15.62 -4.24
CA ARG A 86 -6.55 -14.98 -5.53
C ARG A 86 -5.85 -13.64 -5.62
N GLU A 87 -5.18 -13.37 -6.74
CA GLU A 87 -4.53 -12.09 -6.99
C GLU A 87 -5.52 -10.92 -6.88
N THR A 88 -6.68 -11.05 -7.53
CA THR A 88 -7.72 -10.00 -7.56
C THR A 88 -8.14 -9.52 -6.17
N ASP A 89 -8.22 -10.42 -5.18
CA ASP A 89 -8.60 -10.08 -3.80
C ASP A 89 -7.48 -9.29 -3.10
N VAL A 90 -6.24 -9.77 -3.26
CA VAL A 90 -5.05 -9.15 -2.67
C VAL A 90 -4.85 -7.74 -3.20
N VAL A 91 -4.90 -7.56 -4.52
CA VAL A 91 -4.63 -6.25 -5.13
C VAL A 91 -5.76 -5.26 -4.89
N LEU A 92 -7.01 -5.71 -4.80
CA LEU A 92 -8.14 -4.85 -4.43
C LEU A 92 -8.01 -4.33 -3.00
N ASP A 93 -7.66 -5.21 -2.05
CA ASP A 93 -7.46 -4.85 -0.65
C ASP A 93 -6.30 -3.83 -0.51
N VAL A 94 -5.14 -4.14 -1.06
CA VAL A 94 -3.97 -3.24 -1.05
C VAL A 94 -4.31 -1.89 -1.68
N SER A 95 -5.00 -1.87 -2.83
CA SER A 95 -5.38 -0.64 -3.54
C SER A 95 -6.33 0.25 -2.74
N LYS A 96 -7.31 -0.36 -2.04
CA LYS A 96 -8.21 0.37 -1.13
C LYS A 96 -7.44 1.05 0.00
N ILE A 97 -6.47 0.35 0.60
CA ILE A 97 -5.64 0.89 1.67
C ILE A 97 -4.76 2.03 1.14
N VAL A 98 -4.10 1.87 -0.03
CA VAL A 98 -3.31 2.93 -0.70
C VAL A 98 -4.17 4.17 -0.93
N SER A 99 -5.35 3.99 -1.53
CA SER A 99 -6.29 5.08 -1.82
C SER A 99 -6.68 5.85 -0.55
N ASN A 100 -7.02 5.13 0.53
CA ASN A 100 -7.37 5.74 1.81
C ASN A 100 -6.20 6.54 2.42
N ILE A 101 -4.97 6.02 2.36
CA ILE A 101 -3.76 6.72 2.85
C ILE A 101 -3.52 8.00 2.05
N LEU A 102 -3.55 7.94 0.72
CA LEU A 102 -3.33 9.09 -0.15
C LEU A 102 -4.40 10.17 0.05
N ASN A 103 -5.68 9.80 0.16
CA ASN A 103 -6.77 10.73 0.46
C ASN A 103 -6.56 11.44 1.81
N LYS A 104 -6.16 10.72 2.86
CA LYS A 104 -5.81 11.30 4.17
C LYS A 104 -4.63 12.25 4.10
N LYS A 105 -3.73 12.09 3.15
CA LYS A 105 -2.60 12.98 2.87
C LYS A 105 -2.95 14.14 1.93
N GLY A 106 -4.24 14.29 1.54
CA GLY A 106 -4.73 15.39 0.72
C GLY A 106 -4.51 15.23 -0.78
N VAL A 107 -4.21 14.01 -1.24
CA VAL A 107 -4.14 13.66 -2.67
C VAL A 107 -5.53 13.21 -3.12
N LYS A 108 -6.03 13.74 -4.24
CA LYS A 108 -7.26 13.22 -4.86
C LYS A 108 -6.97 11.85 -5.48
N VAL A 109 -7.81 10.86 -5.19
CA VAL A 109 -7.63 9.51 -5.72
C VAL A 109 -8.92 9.01 -6.37
N LYS A 110 -8.77 8.39 -7.55
CA LYS A 110 -9.81 7.60 -8.19
C LYS A 110 -9.28 6.17 -8.35
N MET A 111 -10.09 5.20 -7.98
CA MET A 111 -9.81 3.80 -8.28
C MET A 111 -10.54 3.39 -9.55
N THR A 112 -9.92 2.55 -10.39
CA THR A 112 -10.56 2.01 -11.60
C THR A 112 -11.71 1.06 -11.25
N ARG A 113 -11.56 0.27 -10.18
CA ARG A 113 -12.61 -0.51 -9.55
C ARG A 113 -12.50 -0.47 -8.02
N THR A 114 -13.61 -0.57 -7.35
CA THR A 114 -13.70 -0.60 -5.87
C THR A 114 -14.32 -1.90 -5.35
N ASN A 115 -14.84 -2.70 -6.25
CA ASN A 115 -15.48 -3.99 -5.98
C ASN A 115 -14.93 -5.06 -6.92
N GLU A 116 -15.42 -6.28 -6.74
CA GLU A 116 -15.14 -7.42 -7.61
C GLU A 116 -16.04 -7.31 -8.86
N ILE A 117 -15.60 -6.50 -9.81
CA ILE A 117 -16.30 -6.27 -11.08
C ILE A 117 -15.38 -6.59 -12.24
N ASP A 118 -15.96 -7.03 -13.35
CA ASP A 118 -15.27 -7.19 -14.61
C ASP A 118 -14.97 -5.82 -15.21
N LEU A 119 -13.69 -5.57 -15.52
CA LEU A 119 -13.27 -4.31 -16.10
C LEU A 119 -12.09 -4.54 -17.04
N ASP A 120 -12.36 -4.44 -18.32
CA ASP A 120 -11.36 -4.56 -19.38
C ASP A 120 -10.23 -3.53 -19.28
N LEU A 121 -9.12 -3.80 -19.99
CA LEU A 121 -7.95 -2.93 -19.99
C LEU A 121 -8.23 -1.55 -20.61
N GLY A 122 -9.04 -1.48 -21.69
CA GLY A 122 -9.41 -0.23 -22.36
C GLY A 122 -10.13 0.76 -21.44
N PRO A 123 -11.21 0.38 -20.75
CA PRO A 123 -11.89 1.21 -19.77
C PRO A 123 -10.98 1.73 -18.64
N ARG A 124 -10.01 0.94 -18.15
CA ARG A 124 -9.02 1.39 -17.15
C ARG A 124 -8.20 2.56 -17.66
N VAL A 125 -7.66 2.42 -18.88
CA VAL A 125 -6.89 3.47 -19.56
C VAL A 125 -7.76 4.70 -19.82
N SER A 126 -8.96 4.52 -20.36
CA SER A 126 -9.88 5.63 -20.66
C SER A 126 -10.25 6.41 -19.39
N MET A 127 -10.48 5.71 -18.30
CA MET A 127 -10.76 6.34 -17.02
C MET A 127 -9.59 7.21 -16.52
N ALA A 128 -8.36 6.72 -16.67
CA ALA A 128 -7.16 7.49 -16.30
C ALA A 128 -6.97 8.71 -17.21
N ASN A 129 -7.01 8.52 -18.52
CA ASN A 129 -6.76 9.59 -19.50
C ASN A 129 -7.83 10.70 -19.43
N ASN A 130 -9.11 10.33 -19.31
CA ASN A 130 -10.22 11.28 -19.22
C ASN A 130 -10.23 12.05 -17.89
N SER A 131 -9.65 11.49 -16.83
CA SER A 131 -9.58 12.15 -15.51
C SER A 131 -8.50 13.22 -15.43
N LYS A 132 -7.59 13.32 -16.41
CA LYS A 132 -6.40 14.17 -16.37
C LYS A 132 -5.55 13.92 -15.11
N ALA A 133 -5.39 12.66 -14.75
CA ALA A 133 -4.59 12.28 -13.58
C ALA A 133 -3.11 12.66 -13.77
N ASP A 134 -2.44 13.00 -12.68
CA ASP A 134 -0.99 13.29 -12.66
C ASP A 134 -0.15 12.01 -12.77
N ILE A 135 -0.64 10.91 -12.21
CA ILE A 135 -0.01 9.59 -12.28
C ILE A 135 -1.05 8.47 -12.29
N PHE A 136 -0.65 7.33 -12.86
CA PHE A 136 -1.39 6.08 -12.86
C PHE A 136 -0.55 4.97 -12.22
N VAL A 137 -1.14 4.22 -11.27
CA VAL A 137 -0.49 3.11 -10.58
C VAL A 137 -1.37 1.88 -10.62
N SER A 138 -0.99 0.90 -11.45
CA SER A 138 -1.61 -0.43 -11.48
C SER A 138 -0.93 -1.33 -10.46
N ILE A 139 -1.72 -2.09 -9.70
CA ILE A 139 -1.24 -2.97 -8.63
C ILE A 139 -1.60 -4.40 -8.97
N HIS A 140 -0.59 -5.26 -9.01
CA HIS A 140 -0.63 -6.66 -9.36
C HIS A 140 0.14 -7.52 -8.35
N ALA A 141 -0.07 -8.83 -8.40
CA ALA A 141 0.69 -9.81 -7.64
C ALA A 141 1.06 -11.00 -8.54
N ASN A 142 2.33 -11.12 -8.81
CA ASN A 142 2.92 -11.98 -9.82
C ASN A 142 2.67 -13.48 -9.57
N ALA A 143 2.86 -14.28 -10.61
CA ALA A 143 2.84 -15.73 -10.53
C ALA A 143 3.94 -16.36 -11.37
N SER A 144 4.48 -17.48 -10.90
CA SER A 144 5.43 -18.26 -11.67
C SER A 144 4.74 -19.31 -12.53
N VAL A 145 5.23 -19.50 -13.76
CA VAL A 145 4.80 -20.60 -14.64
C VAL A 145 5.05 -21.94 -13.91
N GLY A 146 4.04 -22.83 -13.94
CA GLY A 146 4.11 -24.10 -13.23
C GLY A 146 4.08 -23.98 -11.71
N LYS A 147 3.64 -22.85 -11.16
CA LYS A 147 3.50 -22.60 -9.71
C LYS A 147 4.76 -22.94 -8.91
N LYS A 148 5.94 -22.54 -9.40
CA LYS A 148 7.23 -22.80 -8.76
C LYS A 148 7.34 -22.01 -7.45
N LYS A 149 7.13 -22.67 -6.32
CA LYS A 149 7.04 -22.05 -4.97
C LYS A 149 8.32 -21.33 -4.50
N TYR A 150 9.45 -21.61 -5.11
CA TYR A 150 10.73 -20.96 -4.78
C TYR A 150 10.91 -19.60 -5.47
N ILE A 151 10.08 -19.28 -6.48
CA ILE A 151 10.13 -17.99 -7.16
C ILE A 151 9.37 -16.97 -6.32
N ASN A 152 10.07 -15.93 -5.92
CA ASN A 152 9.59 -14.80 -5.12
C ASN A 152 10.20 -13.49 -5.64
N GLY A 153 9.78 -12.39 -5.10
CA GLY A 153 10.37 -11.07 -5.32
C GLY A 153 9.36 -10.02 -5.77
N LEU A 154 9.75 -8.78 -5.60
CA LEU A 154 8.95 -7.61 -5.97
C LEU A 154 9.61 -6.87 -7.12
N GLU A 155 8.82 -6.37 -8.05
CA GLU A 155 9.30 -5.59 -9.19
C GLU A 155 8.29 -4.49 -9.57
N THR A 156 8.80 -3.41 -10.15
CA THR A 156 7.94 -2.32 -10.61
C THR A 156 8.27 -1.99 -12.06
N PHE A 157 7.26 -2.04 -12.91
CA PHE A 157 7.37 -1.76 -14.32
C PHE A 157 6.95 -0.33 -14.66
N TYR A 158 7.66 0.27 -15.61
CA TYR A 158 7.26 1.49 -16.31
C TYR A 158 7.39 1.27 -17.83
N TYR A 159 6.63 2.03 -18.63
CA TYR A 159 6.73 1.88 -20.08
C TYR A 159 7.85 2.77 -20.64
N SER A 160 7.80 4.09 -20.40
CA SER A 160 8.74 5.04 -20.98
C SER A 160 8.89 6.31 -20.13
N GLY A 161 9.88 7.11 -20.48
CA GLY A 161 10.12 8.42 -19.89
C GLY A 161 10.73 8.39 -18.48
N TRP A 162 11.46 9.47 -18.16
CA TRP A 162 12.13 9.58 -16.87
C TRP A 162 11.18 9.71 -15.67
N LYS A 163 10.00 10.33 -15.89
CA LYS A 163 8.98 10.47 -14.84
C LYS A 163 8.38 9.14 -14.42
N GLY A 164 8.05 8.27 -15.40
CA GLY A 164 7.57 6.91 -15.10
C GLY A 164 8.63 6.08 -14.40
N ARG A 165 9.89 6.16 -14.84
CA ARG A 165 11.02 5.50 -14.18
C ARG A 165 11.20 5.99 -12.75
N LEU A 166 11.19 7.31 -12.51
CA LEU A 166 11.34 7.88 -11.17
C LEU A 166 10.22 7.43 -10.23
N LEU A 167 8.95 7.40 -10.70
CA LEU A 167 7.82 6.88 -9.93
C LEU A 167 8.04 5.42 -9.54
N ALA A 168 8.46 4.58 -10.50
CA ALA A 168 8.77 3.18 -10.26
C ALA A 168 9.90 3.02 -9.22
N GLU A 169 10.99 3.78 -9.32
CA GLU A 169 12.12 3.75 -8.38
C GLU A 169 11.69 4.14 -6.95
N LYS A 170 10.84 5.16 -6.81
CA LYS A 170 10.31 5.58 -5.51
C LYS A 170 9.47 4.48 -4.87
N ILE A 171 8.57 3.85 -5.62
CA ILE A 171 7.71 2.78 -5.11
C ILE A 171 8.55 1.54 -4.79
N GLN A 172 9.38 1.06 -5.73
CA GLN A 172 10.21 -0.13 -5.56
C GLN A 172 11.07 -0.05 -4.29
N LYS A 173 11.74 1.09 -4.09
CA LYS A 173 12.55 1.34 -2.90
C LYS A 173 11.79 1.15 -1.59
N GLN A 174 10.51 1.50 -1.55
CA GLN A 174 9.72 1.40 -0.33
C GLN A 174 9.12 0.01 -0.10
N ILE A 175 8.64 -0.66 -1.16
CA ILE A 175 8.04 -1.99 -1.02
C ILE A 175 9.07 -3.04 -0.61
N ILE A 176 10.32 -2.92 -1.06
CA ILE A 176 11.42 -3.80 -0.65
C ILE A 176 11.73 -3.68 0.84
N LYS A 177 11.72 -2.47 1.41
CA LYS A 177 11.98 -2.26 2.85
C LYS A 177 11.01 -2.99 3.77
N VAL A 178 9.78 -3.20 3.33
CA VAL A 178 8.74 -3.85 4.14
C VAL A 178 8.59 -5.35 3.84
N SER A 179 9.38 -5.86 2.90
CA SER A 179 9.37 -7.26 2.45
C SER A 179 10.74 -7.94 2.64
N PRO A 180 11.32 -7.96 3.87
CA PRO A 180 12.67 -8.50 4.09
C PRO A 180 12.76 -9.96 3.65
N GLY A 181 13.83 -10.31 2.91
CA GLY A 181 14.06 -11.65 2.38
C GLY A 181 13.35 -11.96 1.07
N SER A 182 12.38 -11.15 0.63
CA SER A 182 11.88 -11.23 -0.75
C SER A 182 12.92 -10.59 -1.68
N PRO A 183 13.29 -11.24 -2.80
CA PRO A 183 14.24 -10.68 -3.76
C PRO A 183 13.76 -9.33 -4.31
N ASP A 184 14.68 -8.36 -4.38
CA ASP A 184 14.47 -7.14 -5.16
C ASP A 184 14.73 -7.46 -6.64
N ARG A 185 13.66 -7.56 -7.42
CA ARG A 185 13.74 -7.80 -8.87
C ARG A 185 13.90 -6.50 -9.66
N GLY A 186 13.83 -5.37 -8.96
CA GLY A 186 14.15 -4.05 -9.45
C GLY A 186 13.07 -3.37 -10.27
N VAL A 187 13.48 -2.23 -10.84
CA VAL A 187 12.66 -1.43 -11.74
C VAL A 187 12.95 -1.86 -13.19
N ARG A 188 11.90 -2.12 -13.98
CA ARG A 188 12.02 -2.66 -15.33
C ARG A 188 11.16 -1.89 -16.33
N ARG A 189 11.59 -1.87 -17.59
CA ARG A 189 10.70 -1.48 -18.69
C ARG A 189 9.77 -2.66 -19.01
N GLY A 190 8.46 -2.34 -19.20
CA GLY A 190 7.46 -3.33 -19.58
C GLY A 190 6.45 -2.72 -20.54
N SER A 191 5.97 -3.50 -21.51
CA SER A 191 4.98 -3.07 -22.50
C SER A 191 3.57 -3.54 -22.14
N TYR A 192 3.20 -3.40 -20.85
CA TYR A 192 1.84 -3.71 -20.40
C TYR A 192 0.87 -2.66 -20.93
N PHE A 193 -0.28 -3.11 -21.41
CA PHE A 193 -1.27 -2.26 -22.08
C PHE A 193 -1.62 -1.02 -21.24
N VAL A 194 -1.95 -1.21 -19.95
CA VAL A 194 -2.42 -0.12 -19.09
C VAL A 194 -1.36 0.96 -18.82
N ILE A 195 -0.07 0.62 -18.76
CA ILE A 195 0.99 1.61 -18.59
C ILE A 195 1.55 2.16 -19.90
N LYS A 196 1.28 1.46 -21.01
CA LYS A 196 1.67 1.91 -22.36
C LYS A 196 0.69 2.93 -22.93
N GLN A 197 -0.61 2.75 -22.67
CA GLN A 197 -1.68 3.53 -23.30
C GLN A 197 -2.16 4.70 -22.46
N THR A 198 -1.68 4.84 -21.23
CA THR A 198 -1.96 6.01 -20.38
C THR A 198 -1.04 7.18 -20.73
N ASN A 199 -1.59 8.41 -20.69
CA ASN A 199 -0.92 9.63 -21.16
C ASN A 199 -0.04 10.29 -20.08
N MET A 200 -0.13 9.84 -18.83
CA MET A 200 0.63 10.34 -17.69
C MET A 200 1.74 9.36 -17.29
N PRO A 201 2.68 9.74 -16.41
CA PRO A 201 3.60 8.80 -15.78
C PRO A 201 2.86 7.64 -15.16
N ALA A 202 3.15 6.42 -15.60
CA ALA A 202 2.43 5.21 -15.25
C ALA A 202 3.36 4.08 -14.86
N VAL A 203 2.95 3.31 -13.85
CA VAL A 203 3.68 2.13 -13.37
C VAL A 203 2.73 0.96 -13.11
N LEU A 204 3.29 -0.26 -13.23
CA LEU A 204 2.66 -1.49 -12.77
C LEU A 204 3.55 -2.09 -11.67
N VAL A 205 2.97 -2.29 -10.50
CA VAL A 205 3.68 -2.74 -9.29
C VAL A 205 3.32 -4.19 -9.02
N GLU A 206 4.31 -5.08 -9.10
CA GLU A 206 4.20 -6.48 -8.69
C GLU A 206 4.62 -6.60 -7.22
N ILE A 207 3.65 -6.76 -6.34
CA ILE A 207 3.84 -6.72 -4.87
C ILE A 207 4.36 -8.03 -4.27
N GLY A 208 4.77 -8.97 -5.11
CA GLY A 208 5.27 -10.31 -4.77
C GLY A 208 4.56 -11.40 -5.55
N PHE A 209 5.03 -12.63 -5.44
CA PHE A 209 4.45 -13.79 -6.12
C PHE A 209 3.41 -14.48 -5.26
N VAL A 210 2.12 -14.49 -5.68
CA VAL A 210 1.08 -15.25 -4.95
C VAL A 210 1.37 -16.76 -4.94
N THR A 211 2.11 -17.26 -5.94
CA THR A 211 2.58 -18.65 -6.03
C THR A 211 3.86 -18.91 -5.24
N GLY A 212 4.59 -17.87 -4.84
CA GLY A 212 5.84 -17.97 -4.10
C GLY A 212 5.63 -18.32 -2.64
N ARG A 213 6.42 -19.26 -2.11
CA ARG A 213 6.27 -19.71 -0.71
C ARG A 213 6.42 -18.56 0.29
N LEU A 214 7.37 -17.66 0.06
CA LEU A 214 7.61 -16.53 0.96
C LEU A 214 6.57 -15.43 0.74
N ASP A 215 6.43 -14.97 -0.50
CA ASP A 215 5.56 -13.84 -0.82
C ASP A 215 4.09 -14.19 -0.66
N GLY A 216 3.62 -15.34 -1.19
CA GLY A 216 2.24 -15.78 -1.07
C GLY A 216 1.81 -15.97 0.39
N THR A 217 2.69 -16.56 1.24
CA THR A 217 2.43 -16.68 2.68
C THR A 217 2.29 -15.31 3.36
N ARG A 218 3.03 -14.30 2.91
CA ARG A 218 2.93 -12.94 3.44
C ARG A 218 1.70 -12.23 2.93
N LEU A 219 1.43 -12.30 1.63
CA LEU A 219 0.29 -11.67 0.98
C LEU A 219 -1.05 -12.21 1.48
N SER A 220 -1.09 -13.44 2.02
CA SER A 220 -2.27 -13.98 2.70
C SER A 220 -2.58 -13.29 4.05
N LYS A 221 -1.66 -12.47 4.59
CA LYS A 221 -1.81 -11.81 5.90
C LYS A 221 -2.16 -10.33 5.73
N ASP A 222 -3.24 -9.89 6.34
CA ASP A 222 -3.70 -8.49 6.32
C ASP A 222 -2.60 -7.50 6.73
N MET A 223 -1.88 -7.81 7.80
CA MET A 223 -0.79 -6.96 8.28
C MET A 223 0.30 -6.73 7.25
N HIS A 224 0.60 -7.72 6.39
CA HIS A 224 1.60 -7.55 5.33
C HIS A 224 1.03 -6.71 4.19
N ARG A 225 -0.24 -6.92 3.81
CA ARG A 225 -0.93 -6.09 2.82
C ARG A 225 -1.00 -4.62 3.27
N GLU A 226 -1.29 -4.36 4.55
CA GLU A 226 -1.22 -3.00 5.11
C GLU A 226 0.18 -2.39 4.99
N ARG A 227 1.26 -3.13 5.28
CA ARG A 227 2.64 -2.66 5.15
C ARG A 227 3.01 -2.34 3.70
N ILE A 228 2.65 -3.22 2.76
CA ILE A 228 2.86 -3.01 1.32
C ILE A 228 2.10 -1.78 0.85
N ALA A 229 0.83 -1.64 1.22
CA ALA A 229 0.02 -0.48 0.85
C ALA A 229 0.62 0.84 1.38
N TYR A 230 1.08 0.84 2.64
CA TYR A 230 1.77 1.98 3.22
C TYR A 230 3.06 2.33 2.44
N ALA A 231 3.83 1.32 2.05
CA ALA A 231 5.06 1.50 1.29
C ALA A 231 4.78 2.06 -0.12
N ILE A 232 3.76 1.56 -0.82
CA ILE A 232 3.33 2.10 -2.13
C ILE A 232 2.91 3.56 -1.98
N ALA A 233 2.04 3.86 -1.01
CA ALA A 233 1.58 5.23 -0.76
C ALA A 233 2.74 6.17 -0.43
N ARG A 234 3.73 5.71 0.36
CA ARG A 234 4.95 6.47 0.64
C ARG A 234 5.75 6.76 -0.62
N GLY A 235 5.98 5.75 -1.47
CA GLY A 235 6.70 5.93 -2.73
C GLY A 235 6.00 6.92 -3.66
N ILE A 236 4.66 6.85 -3.75
CA ILE A 236 3.85 7.82 -4.49
C ILE A 236 4.04 9.24 -3.92
N LEU A 237 3.92 9.42 -2.62
CA LEU A 237 4.06 10.72 -1.97
C LEU A 237 5.47 11.30 -2.14
N GLU A 238 6.53 10.48 -2.02
CA GLU A 238 7.92 10.90 -2.29
C GLU A 238 8.13 11.34 -3.74
N TYR A 239 7.42 10.71 -4.69
CA TYR A 239 7.45 11.14 -6.08
C TYR A 239 6.72 12.47 -6.26
N LEU A 240 5.50 12.61 -5.73
CA LEU A 240 4.69 13.83 -5.86
C LEU A 240 5.35 15.03 -5.20
N GLU A 241 6.00 14.85 -4.04
CA GLU A 241 6.82 15.88 -3.38
C GLU A 241 7.99 16.33 -4.27
N ARG A 242 8.60 15.42 -5.01
CA ARG A 242 9.74 15.72 -5.89
C ARG A 242 9.37 16.52 -7.14
N ILE A 243 8.15 16.34 -7.67
CA ILE A 243 7.70 16.98 -8.90
C ILE A 243 6.84 18.22 -8.66
N GLY A 244 6.43 18.48 -7.43
CA GLY A 244 5.51 19.53 -7.01
C GLY A 244 6.08 20.64 -6.27
#